data_15e2af847590f6b2a8ebf41dcc349d7c
#
_entry.id   15e2af847590f6b2a8ebf41dcc349d7c
#
_cell.length_a   1.000
_cell.length_b   1.000
_cell.length_c   1.000
_cell.angle_alpha   90.00
_cell.angle_beta   90.00
_cell.angle_gamma   90.00
#
_symmetry.space_group_name_H-M   'P 1'
#
loop_
_entity.id
_entity.type
_entity.pdbx_description
1 polymer ?
#
loop_
_entity_poly.entity_id
_entity_poly.type
_entity_poly.pdbx_seq_one_letter_code
_entity_poly.pdbx_strand_id
1 'polypeptide(L)'
;MKTVALLYDTSCIYEIVILNYFLKVTGKEMQFVSLDGKEITATEGYRIVPEDRLDSADPKDVELLVIPGGDIEKIDIPEVWKYLKSVKDLGGRIAAICA
;
A
#
# COMPACT_ATOMS: atom_id res chain seq x y z
N MET A 1 11.39 7.26 8.17
CA MET A 1 10.29 6.26 8.17
C MET A 1 9.32 6.58 7.05
N LYS A 2 8.80 5.57 6.40
CA LYS A 2 7.98 5.71 5.21
C LYS A 2 6.55 5.26 5.45
N THR A 3 5.61 5.89 4.75
CA THR A 3 4.25 5.39 4.60
C THR A 3 4.14 4.77 3.22
N VAL A 4 3.76 3.50 3.18
CA VAL A 4 3.68 2.73 1.94
C VAL A 4 2.26 2.25 1.73
N ALA A 5 1.72 2.43 0.53
CA ALA A 5 0.42 1.89 0.15
C ALA A 5 0.61 0.75 -0.84
N LEU A 6 0.11 -0.42 -0.51
CA LEU A 6 0.13 -1.58 -1.41
C LEU A 6 -1.10 -1.52 -2.31
N LEU A 7 -0.86 -1.27 -3.59
CA LEU A 7 -1.91 -1.23 -4.60
C LEU A 7 -1.99 -2.55 -5.35
N TYR A 8 -3.18 -2.90 -5.76
CA TYR A 8 -3.46 -4.10 -6.55
C TYR A 8 -4.66 -3.83 -7.45
N ASP A 9 -4.86 -4.65 -8.46
CA ASP A 9 -6.05 -4.50 -9.31
C ASP A 9 -7.30 -4.55 -8.46
N THR A 10 -8.25 -3.68 -8.76
CA THR A 10 -9.49 -3.45 -8.01
C THR A 10 -9.34 -2.63 -6.74
N SER A 11 -8.15 -2.11 -6.42
CA SER A 11 -7.98 -1.21 -5.26
C SER A 11 -8.95 -0.03 -5.31
N CYS A 12 -9.54 0.28 -4.16
CA CYS A 12 -10.37 1.46 -3.98
C CYS A 12 -9.47 2.66 -3.69
N ILE A 13 -9.32 3.56 -4.66
CA ILE A 13 -8.32 4.63 -4.58
C ILE A 13 -8.83 5.86 -3.84
N TYR A 14 -10.12 6.17 -3.94
CA TYR A 14 -10.63 7.42 -3.40
C TYR A 14 -10.37 7.56 -1.89
N GLU A 15 -10.37 6.48 -1.16
CA GLU A 15 -10.14 6.52 0.29
C GLU A 15 -8.70 6.88 0.63
N ILE A 16 -7.74 6.33 -0.12
CA ILE A 16 -6.33 6.62 0.12
C ILE A 16 -5.89 7.97 -0.44
N VAL A 17 -6.63 8.53 -1.39
CA VAL A 17 -6.35 9.87 -1.90
C VAL A 17 -6.52 10.91 -0.79
N ILE A 18 -7.57 10.78 0.00
CA ILE A 18 -7.80 11.69 1.13
C ILE A 18 -6.69 11.55 2.17
N LEU A 19 -6.32 10.33 2.51
CA LEU A 19 -5.23 10.08 3.44
C LEU A 19 -3.91 10.66 2.92
N ASN A 20 -3.62 10.46 1.65
CA ASN A 20 -2.41 10.99 1.03
C ASN A 20 -2.38 12.52 1.10
N TYR A 21 -3.51 13.17 0.88
CA TYR A 21 -3.59 14.62 1.00
C TYR A 21 -3.20 15.09 2.39
N PHE A 22 -3.77 14.49 3.43
CA PHE A 22 -3.47 14.87 4.80
C PHE A 22 -2.02 14.58 5.20
N LEU A 23 -1.49 13.46 4.74
CA LEU A 23 -0.07 13.15 4.98
C LEU A 23 0.83 14.20 4.35
N LYS A 24 0.53 14.60 3.12
CA LYS A 24 1.32 15.59 2.42
C LYS A 24 1.27 16.95 3.10
N VAL A 25 0.10 17.35 3.60
CA VAL A 25 -0.04 18.61 4.34
C VAL A 25 0.82 18.62 5.60
N THR A 26 1.03 17.47 6.21
CA THR A 26 1.87 17.34 7.41
C THR A 26 3.35 17.09 7.09
N GLY A 27 3.74 17.18 5.81
CA GLY A 27 5.12 17.01 5.39
C GLY A 27 5.55 15.57 5.19
N LYS A 28 4.60 14.65 5.12
CA LYS A 28 4.87 13.23 4.87
C LYS A 28 4.46 12.83 3.47
N GLU A 29 5.07 11.79 2.95
CA GLU A 29 4.74 11.26 1.64
C GLU A 29 4.31 9.82 1.74
N MET A 30 3.38 9.43 0.86
CA MET A 30 2.96 8.04 0.71
C MET A 30 3.57 7.49 -0.56
N GLN A 31 4.31 6.41 -0.45
CA GLN A 31 4.87 5.70 -1.58
C GLN A 31 3.89 4.62 -2.03
N PHE A 32 3.55 4.61 -3.32
CA PHE A 32 2.68 3.59 -3.88
C PHE A 32 3.51 2.46 -4.46
N VAL A 33 3.21 1.24 -4.05
CA VAL A 33 3.88 0.05 -4.56
C VAL A 33 2.84 -0.98 -5.01
N SER A 34 3.23 -1.88 -5.91
CA SER A 34 2.46 -3.06 -6.24
C SER A 34 3.34 -4.29 -6.09
N LEU A 35 2.77 -5.48 -6.18
CA LEU A 35 3.53 -6.72 -5.97
C LEU A 35 4.72 -6.84 -6.94
N ASP A 36 4.49 -6.50 -8.20
CA ASP A 36 5.49 -6.64 -9.26
C ASP A 36 5.98 -5.31 -9.82
N GLY A 37 5.54 -4.20 -9.25
CA GLY A 37 5.89 -2.85 -9.73
C GLY A 37 5.17 -2.44 -10.99
N LYS A 38 4.27 -3.26 -11.50
CA LYS A 38 3.53 -2.97 -12.73
C LYS A 38 2.27 -2.16 -12.46
N GLU A 39 1.76 -1.55 -13.53
CA GLU A 39 0.52 -0.79 -13.52
C GLU A 39 -0.62 -1.61 -12.93
N ILE A 40 -1.45 -0.96 -12.13
CA ILE A 40 -2.68 -1.54 -11.62
C ILE A 40 -3.88 -0.76 -12.14
N THR A 41 -5.04 -1.41 -12.16
CA THR A 41 -6.30 -0.76 -12.50
C THR A 41 -7.17 -0.71 -11.24
N ALA A 42 -7.45 0.50 -10.77
CA ALA A 42 -8.28 0.72 -9.59
C ALA A 42 -9.74 0.39 -9.90
N THR A 43 -10.51 0.16 -8.83
CA THR A 43 -11.95 -0.13 -9.00
C THR A 43 -12.70 1.04 -9.65
N GLU A 44 -12.19 2.26 -9.49
CA GLU A 44 -12.75 3.46 -10.13
C GLU A 44 -12.41 3.56 -11.62
N GLY A 45 -11.60 2.65 -12.16
CA GLY A 45 -11.21 2.63 -13.55
C GLY A 45 -9.90 3.33 -13.87
N TYR A 46 -9.28 3.96 -12.89
CA TYR A 46 -7.99 4.63 -13.11
C TYR A 46 -6.86 3.61 -13.22
N ARG A 47 -5.94 3.89 -14.12
CA ARG A 47 -4.69 3.13 -14.20
C ARG A 47 -3.63 3.88 -13.42
N ILE A 48 -2.95 3.18 -12.56
CA ILE A 48 -1.94 3.78 -11.70
C ILE A 48 -0.64 3.02 -11.87
N VAL A 49 0.42 3.76 -12.17
CA VAL A 49 1.76 3.20 -12.24
C VAL A 49 2.39 3.40 -10.86
N PRO A 50 2.63 2.33 -10.11
CA PRO A 50 3.26 2.45 -8.80
C PRO A 50 4.70 2.92 -8.93
N GLU A 51 5.22 3.45 -7.85
CA GLU A 51 6.60 3.95 -7.84
C GLU A 51 7.60 2.79 -7.84
N ASP A 52 7.23 1.65 -7.24
CA ASP A 52 8.13 0.52 -7.14
C ASP A 52 7.36 -0.76 -6.76
N ARG A 53 8.13 -1.83 -6.54
CA ARG A 53 7.62 -3.10 -6.07
C ARG A 53 7.54 -3.11 -4.55
N LEU A 54 6.66 -3.95 -4.01
CA LEU A 54 6.54 -4.10 -2.55
C LEU A 54 7.86 -4.50 -1.90
N ASP A 55 8.58 -5.44 -2.50
CA ASP A 55 9.83 -5.95 -1.93
C ASP A 55 10.99 -4.97 -2.00
N SER A 56 10.85 -3.85 -2.71
CA SER A 56 11.85 -2.79 -2.72
C SER A 56 11.79 -1.93 -1.45
N ALA A 57 10.68 -1.94 -0.75
CA ALA A 57 10.51 -1.20 0.50
C ALA A 57 10.93 -2.11 1.67
N ASP A 58 12.05 -1.77 2.32
CA ASP A 58 12.52 -2.55 3.46
C ASP A 58 11.52 -2.43 4.62
N PRO A 59 11.00 -3.54 5.14
CA PRO A 59 10.02 -3.50 6.24
C PRO A 59 10.46 -2.69 7.45
N LYS A 60 11.75 -2.63 7.73
CA LYS A 60 12.25 -1.85 8.88
C LYS A 60 12.09 -0.34 8.72
N ASP A 61 11.95 0.13 7.47
CA ASP A 61 11.79 1.55 7.17
C ASP A 61 10.33 1.97 7.03
N VAL A 62 9.41 1.02 7.15
CA VAL A 62 7.98 1.27 7.00
C VAL A 62 7.36 1.62 8.34
N GLU A 63 6.92 2.85 8.48
CA GLU A 63 6.18 3.31 9.64
C GLU A 63 4.71 2.89 9.58
N LEU A 64 4.13 2.99 8.39
CA LEU A 64 2.73 2.67 8.16
C LEU A 64 2.59 2.01 6.79
N LEU A 65 1.96 0.86 6.76
CA LEU A 65 1.58 0.17 5.54
C LEU A 65 0.07 0.26 5.38
N VAL A 66 -0.38 0.85 4.27
CA VAL A 66 -1.80 1.05 3.98
C VAL A 66 -2.24 0.04 2.93
N ILE A 67 -3.33 -0.66 3.21
CA ILE A 67 -3.94 -1.60 2.28
C ILE A 67 -5.34 -1.09 1.96
N PRO A 68 -5.58 -0.58 0.74
CA PRO A 68 -6.92 -0.12 0.37
C PRO A 68 -7.89 -1.29 0.22
N GLY A 69 -9.17 -0.99 0.32
CA GLY A 69 -10.22 -1.95 0.05
C GLY A 69 -10.22 -2.37 -1.42
N GLY A 70 -10.81 -3.51 -1.69
CA GLY A 70 -10.90 -4.07 -3.03
C GLY A 70 -11.00 -5.57 -2.96
N ASP A 71 -10.62 -6.23 -4.04
CA ASP A 71 -10.61 -7.69 -4.13
C ASP A 71 -9.33 -8.23 -3.50
N ILE A 72 -9.36 -8.41 -2.19
CA ILE A 72 -8.16 -8.78 -1.42
C ILE A 72 -7.60 -10.15 -1.77
N GLU A 73 -8.35 -10.99 -2.48
CA GLU A 73 -7.84 -12.27 -2.96
C GLU A 73 -6.57 -12.08 -3.81
N LYS A 74 -6.45 -10.94 -4.47
CA LYS A 74 -5.30 -10.63 -5.32
C LYS A 74 -4.01 -10.44 -4.53
N ILE A 75 -4.10 -10.17 -3.26
CA ILE A 75 -2.93 -10.00 -2.38
C ILE A 75 -2.90 -11.00 -1.23
N ASP A 76 -3.83 -11.95 -1.20
CA ASP A 76 -3.87 -13.00 -0.19
C ASP A 76 -2.90 -14.12 -0.59
N ILE A 77 -1.63 -13.83 -0.54
CA ILE A 77 -0.55 -14.75 -0.90
C ILE A 77 0.51 -14.75 0.20
N PRO A 78 1.28 -15.85 0.35
CA PRO A 78 2.27 -15.96 1.42
C PRO A 78 3.30 -14.82 1.45
N GLU A 79 3.72 -14.34 0.29
CA GLU A 79 4.67 -13.23 0.17
C GLU A 79 4.16 -11.96 0.86
N VAL A 80 2.88 -11.64 0.67
CA VAL A 80 2.27 -10.46 1.29
C VAL A 80 2.16 -10.66 2.80
N TRP A 81 1.69 -11.80 3.24
CA TRP A 81 1.57 -12.10 4.66
C TRP A 81 2.91 -12.02 5.38
N LYS A 82 3.95 -12.54 4.75
CA LYS A 82 5.30 -12.48 5.28
C LYS A 82 5.77 -11.03 5.43
N TYR A 83 5.49 -10.21 4.43
CA TYR A 83 5.84 -8.79 4.47
C TYR A 83 5.11 -8.06 5.59
N LEU A 84 3.80 -8.29 5.72
CA LEU A 84 2.98 -7.69 6.77
C LEU A 84 3.52 -8.05 8.15
N LYS A 85 3.85 -9.32 8.34
CA LYS A 85 4.41 -9.78 9.61
C LYS A 85 5.74 -9.09 9.92
N SER A 86 6.60 -8.94 8.92
CA SER A 86 7.88 -8.26 9.10
C SER A 86 7.70 -6.81 9.50
N VAL A 87 6.79 -6.09 8.86
CA VAL A 87 6.49 -4.70 9.21
C VAL A 87 6.03 -4.61 10.66
N LYS A 88 5.11 -5.47 11.06
CA LYS A 88 4.56 -5.47 12.41
C LYS A 88 5.64 -5.81 13.44
N ASP A 89 6.42 -6.84 13.20
CA ASP A 89 7.47 -7.29 14.12
C ASP A 89 8.56 -6.24 14.31
N LEU A 90 8.77 -5.38 13.32
CA LEU A 90 9.77 -4.31 13.36
C LEU A 90 9.21 -2.97 13.85
N GLY A 91 7.99 -2.98 14.38
CA GLY A 91 7.39 -1.81 15.01
C GLY A 91 6.54 -0.93 14.11
N GLY A 92 6.37 -1.30 12.85
CA GLY A 92 5.47 -0.59 11.94
C GLY A 92 4.01 -0.90 12.20
N ARG A 93 3.14 -0.08 11.64
CA ARG A 93 1.69 -0.23 11.75
C ARG A 93 1.09 -0.60 10.40
N ILE A 94 -0.03 -1.27 10.45
CA ILE A 94 -0.78 -1.66 9.27
C ILE A 94 -2.18 -1.08 9.38
N ALA A 95 -2.60 -0.35 8.34
CA ALA A 95 -3.95 0.16 8.23
C ALA A 95 -4.61 -0.47 7.01
N ALA A 96 -5.66 -1.22 7.24
CA ALA A 96 -6.45 -1.81 6.16
C ALA A 96 -7.79 -1.08 6.08
N ILE A 97 -8.14 -0.63 4.89
CA ILE A 97 -9.41 0.03 4.64
C ILE A 97 -10.33 -1.04 4.06
N CYS A 98 -11.37 -1.36 4.81
CA CYS A 98 -12.29 -2.42 4.43
C CYS A 98 -13.24 -1.96 3.33
N ALA A 99 -13.34 -2.76 2.32
CA ALA A 99 -14.33 -2.54 1.26
C ALA A 99 -15.65 -3.16 1.64
#